data_130e5776fdf260270a0908caa936566d
#
_entry.id   130e5776fdf260270a0908caa936566d
#
_cell.length_a   1.000
_cell.length_b   1.000
_cell.length_c   1.000
_cell.angle_alpha   90.00
_cell.angle_beta   90.00
_cell.angle_gamma   90.00
#
_symmetry.space_group_name_H-M   'P 1'
#
loop_
_entity.id
_entity.type
_entity.pdbx_description
1 polymer ?
#
loop_
_entity_poly.entity_id
_entity_poly.type
_entity_poly.pdbx_seq_one_letter_code
_entity_poly.pdbx_strand_id
1 'polypeptide(L)'
;MHDRLDPLTRALSLPIWQGEATATPLGGGITNLNVLVTDANRRAVVRIGDDIPVHQIMRFNELAASRAAHAAGVSPAVIHHEPGALVIDFVEGRTMTAQDLRDQDLLEQALALVMHAHRDIPRHLRGPALTFWVFQVVRDYANTLEDGNSRHRPALSGLLSEAEDLERAVGRIDMVFGHNDLLPGNFLHDGKRMWLIDWDYAGWGSPLFDLGGMAANIGLDNAQEDWLLGAYFGQAPDADLWRRYRAMKAAAALRETMWSMVQEIHSQLDFDYKAYTAEYLDTYRKALAATR
;
A
#
# COMPACT_ATOMS: atom_id res chain seq x y z
N MET A 1 19.61 -24.30 -2.96
CA MET A 1 19.85 -23.03 -3.67
C MET A 1 19.23 -23.24 -5.06
N HIS A 2 17.93 -22.92 -5.21
CA HIS A 2 17.31 -22.99 -6.53
C HIS A 2 17.85 -21.83 -7.36
N ASP A 3 18.36 -22.13 -8.51
CA ASP A 3 18.78 -21.17 -9.53
C ASP A 3 17.53 -20.30 -9.88
N ARG A 4 17.40 -19.13 -9.23
CA ARG A 4 16.30 -18.22 -9.56
C ARG A 4 16.61 -17.64 -10.92
N LEU A 5 15.78 -17.97 -11.91
CA LEU A 5 15.83 -17.33 -13.21
C LEU A 5 15.84 -15.79 -13.00
N ASP A 6 16.60 -15.11 -13.83
CA ASP A 6 16.50 -13.66 -13.95
C ASP A 6 15.04 -13.23 -14.16
N PRO A 7 14.55 -12.16 -13.52
CA PRO A 7 13.15 -11.75 -13.56
C PRO A 7 12.57 -11.57 -14.98
N LEU A 8 13.36 -11.08 -15.92
CA LEU A 8 12.93 -10.95 -17.32
C LEU A 8 12.75 -12.32 -17.97
N THR A 9 13.72 -13.20 -17.77
CA THR A 9 13.65 -14.59 -18.23
C THR A 9 12.47 -15.32 -17.61
N ARG A 10 12.22 -15.12 -16.31
CA ARG A 10 11.06 -15.71 -15.61
C ARG A 10 9.75 -15.19 -16.16
N ALA A 11 9.63 -13.89 -16.41
CA ALA A 11 8.43 -13.29 -16.99
C ALA A 11 8.14 -13.84 -18.40
N LEU A 12 9.16 -13.96 -19.24
CA LEU A 12 9.03 -14.51 -20.60
C LEU A 12 8.72 -16.02 -20.63
N SER A 13 9.10 -16.77 -19.59
CA SER A 13 8.85 -18.22 -19.51
C SER A 13 7.41 -18.60 -19.18
N LEU A 14 6.53 -17.64 -18.85
CA LEU A 14 5.13 -17.92 -18.52
C LEU A 14 4.38 -18.48 -19.75
N PRO A 15 3.49 -19.49 -19.57
CA PRO A 15 2.88 -20.21 -20.68
C PRO A 15 1.71 -19.49 -21.36
N ILE A 16 1.58 -18.19 -21.15
CA ILE A 16 0.43 -17.38 -21.57
C ILE A 16 0.69 -16.51 -22.80
N TRP A 17 1.96 -16.38 -23.20
CA TRP A 17 2.35 -15.50 -24.30
C TRP A 17 2.05 -16.12 -25.66
N GLN A 18 1.65 -15.28 -26.59
CA GLN A 18 1.33 -15.71 -27.96
C GLN A 18 2.34 -15.12 -28.95
N GLY A 19 3.08 -15.98 -29.61
CA GLY A 19 4.15 -15.59 -30.52
C GLY A 19 5.40 -15.12 -29.79
N GLU A 20 6.15 -14.25 -30.44
CA GLU A 20 7.35 -13.66 -29.84
C GLU A 20 6.96 -12.62 -28.78
N ALA A 21 7.56 -12.72 -27.59
CA ALA A 21 7.31 -11.81 -26.49
C ALA A 21 8.60 -11.07 -26.10
N THR A 22 8.44 -9.79 -25.74
CA THR A 22 9.53 -8.94 -25.25
C THR A 22 9.25 -8.51 -23.81
N ALA A 23 10.30 -8.40 -22.99
CA ALA A 23 10.21 -8.02 -21.60
C ALA A 23 11.10 -6.82 -21.29
N THR A 24 10.57 -5.84 -20.56
CA THR A 24 11.30 -4.67 -20.08
C THR A 24 11.03 -4.44 -18.59
N PRO A 25 12.05 -4.12 -17.78
CA PRO A 25 11.82 -3.79 -16.37
C PRO A 25 10.91 -2.57 -16.25
N LEU A 26 9.96 -2.62 -15.30
CA LEU A 26 9.22 -1.44 -14.87
C LEU A 26 9.86 -0.90 -13.60
N GLY A 27 10.29 0.36 -13.64
CA GLY A 27 10.79 1.05 -12.46
C GLY A 27 9.67 1.44 -11.47
N GLY A 28 10.06 1.83 -10.26
CA GLY A 28 9.16 2.44 -9.27
C GLY A 28 8.73 1.56 -8.11
N GLY A 29 8.99 0.25 -8.14
CA GLY A 29 8.74 -0.63 -6.99
C GLY A 29 9.97 -0.76 -6.09
N ILE A 30 9.83 -0.56 -4.78
CA ILE A 30 10.89 -0.79 -3.78
C ILE A 30 10.73 -2.13 -3.06
N THR A 31 9.71 -2.91 -3.41
CA THR A 31 9.39 -4.20 -2.79
C THR A 31 9.34 -5.32 -3.84
N ASN A 32 8.81 -5.04 -5.02
CA ASN A 32 8.54 -6.02 -6.07
C ASN A 32 9.34 -5.76 -7.35
N LEU A 33 9.66 -6.85 -8.05
CA LEU A 33 10.22 -6.78 -9.40
C LEU A 33 9.08 -6.85 -10.42
N ASN A 34 8.78 -5.70 -11.02
CA ASN A 34 7.74 -5.59 -12.03
C ASN A 34 8.35 -5.56 -13.43
N VAL A 35 7.78 -6.33 -14.34
CA VAL A 35 8.23 -6.48 -15.73
C VAL A 35 7.06 -6.21 -16.65
N LEU A 36 7.22 -5.28 -17.59
CA LEU A 36 6.29 -5.14 -18.71
C LEU A 36 6.62 -6.20 -19.76
N VAL A 37 5.66 -7.03 -20.09
CA VAL A 37 5.75 -7.98 -21.19
C VAL A 37 4.78 -7.59 -22.29
N THR A 38 5.27 -7.60 -23.52
CA THR A 38 4.48 -7.35 -24.73
C THR A 38 4.61 -8.54 -25.66
N ASP A 39 3.48 -9.14 -26.04
CA ASP A 39 3.39 -10.17 -27.05
C ASP A 39 2.58 -9.70 -28.28
N ALA A 40 2.25 -10.60 -29.19
CA ALA A 40 1.51 -10.27 -30.42
C ALA A 40 0.11 -9.66 -30.15
N ASN A 41 -0.50 -9.93 -28.99
CA ASN A 41 -1.91 -9.61 -28.73
C ASN A 41 -2.15 -8.70 -27.54
N ARG A 42 -1.15 -8.55 -26.62
CA ARG A 42 -1.36 -7.81 -25.38
C ARG A 42 -0.09 -7.20 -24.80
N ARG A 43 -0.29 -6.29 -23.89
CA ARG A 43 0.70 -5.82 -22.93
C ARG A 43 0.23 -6.21 -21.53
N ALA A 44 1.15 -6.70 -20.72
CA ALA A 44 0.83 -7.11 -19.35
C ALA A 44 1.96 -6.75 -18.39
N VAL A 45 1.63 -6.49 -17.13
CA VAL A 45 2.61 -6.36 -16.05
C VAL A 45 2.75 -7.69 -15.35
N VAL A 46 3.96 -8.20 -15.30
CA VAL A 46 4.32 -9.42 -14.56
C VAL A 46 5.03 -9.00 -13.28
N ARG A 47 4.41 -9.27 -12.16
CA ARG A 47 5.04 -9.14 -10.84
C ARG A 47 5.72 -10.46 -10.50
N ILE A 48 7.03 -10.40 -10.25
CA ILE A 48 7.84 -11.57 -9.85
C ILE A 48 8.19 -11.42 -8.37
N GLY A 49 7.84 -12.42 -7.58
CA GLY A 49 8.19 -12.46 -6.15
C GLY A 49 7.40 -13.50 -5.38
N ASP A 50 8.02 -13.98 -4.30
CA ASP A 50 7.42 -14.88 -3.33
C ASP A 50 6.80 -14.08 -2.17
N ASP A 51 6.22 -14.77 -1.19
CA ASP A 51 5.78 -14.16 0.06
C ASP A 51 6.92 -13.38 0.73
N ILE A 52 6.57 -12.28 1.40
CA ILE A 52 7.49 -11.47 2.21
C ILE A 52 6.94 -11.41 3.64
N PRO A 53 7.11 -12.52 4.42
CA PRO A 53 6.47 -12.64 5.73
C PRO A 53 6.86 -11.54 6.73
N VAL A 54 8.10 -11.04 6.64
CA VAL A 54 8.58 -9.92 7.48
C VAL A 54 7.76 -8.65 7.30
N HIS A 55 7.08 -8.49 6.16
CA HIS A 55 6.18 -7.38 5.86
C HIS A 55 4.71 -7.81 5.83
N GLN A 56 4.40 -9.06 6.19
CA GLN A 56 3.06 -9.64 6.14
C GLN A 56 2.46 -9.67 4.72
N ILE A 57 3.32 -9.62 3.69
CA ILE A 57 2.90 -9.74 2.29
C ILE A 57 2.80 -11.22 1.94
N MET A 58 1.58 -11.66 1.65
CA MET A 58 1.26 -13.05 1.33
C MET A 58 0.60 -13.11 -0.05
N ARG A 59 1.21 -13.82 -1.00
CA ARG A 59 0.79 -13.82 -2.41
C ARG A 59 -0.61 -14.38 -2.64
N PHE A 60 -1.09 -15.30 -1.78
CA PHE A 60 -2.47 -15.76 -1.85
C PHE A 60 -3.47 -14.63 -1.57
N ASN A 61 -3.14 -13.73 -0.63
CA ASN A 61 -3.99 -12.61 -0.25
C ASN A 61 -3.97 -11.51 -1.31
N GLU A 62 -2.80 -11.15 -1.83
CA GLU A 62 -2.64 -10.25 -2.97
C GLU A 62 -3.47 -10.70 -4.18
N LEU A 63 -3.39 -12.01 -4.53
CA LEU A 63 -4.15 -12.58 -5.63
C LEU A 63 -5.67 -12.47 -5.40
N ALA A 64 -6.13 -12.81 -4.18
CA ALA A 64 -7.54 -12.72 -3.83
C ALA A 64 -8.04 -11.28 -3.89
N ALA A 65 -7.26 -10.35 -3.34
CA ALA A 65 -7.55 -8.91 -3.35
C ALA A 65 -7.57 -8.34 -4.78
N SER A 66 -6.55 -8.64 -5.60
CA SER A 66 -6.47 -8.17 -6.99
C SER A 66 -7.65 -8.65 -7.84
N ARG A 67 -8.04 -9.92 -7.69
CA ARG A 67 -9.22 -10.48 -8.37
C ARG A 67 -10.52 -9.82 -7.93
N ALA A 68 -10.68 -9.60 -6.63
CA ALA A 68 -11.86 -8.95 -6.08
C ALA A 68 -11.93 -7.47 -6.49
N ALA A 69 -10.79 -6.77 -6.50
CA ALA A 69 -10.67 -5.39 -6.96
C ALA A 69 -11.00 -5.25 -8.45
N HIS A 70 -10.56 -6.20 -9.29
CA HIS A 70 -10.97 -6.25 -10.70
C HIS A 70 -12.47 -6.48 -10.84
N ALA A 71 -13.03 -7.46 -10.15
CA ALA A 71 -14.46 -7.75 -10.18
C ALA A 71 -15.33 -6.58 -9.69
N ALA A 72 -14.81 -5.78 -8.76
CA ALA A 72 -15.42 -4.52 -8.34
C ALA A 72 -15.21 -3.37 -9.33
N GLY A 73 -14.44 -3.55 -10.41
CA GLY A 73 -14.15 -2.50 -11.38
C GLY A 73 -13.11 -1.47 -10.94
N VAL A 74 -12.35 -1.75 -9.87
CA VAL A 74 -11.35 -0.84 -9.28
C VAL A 74 -9.98 -1.01 -9.91
N SER A 75 -9.61 -2.25 -10.27
CA SER A 75 -8.27 -2.64 -10.73
C SER A 75 -8.30 -3.31 -12.10
N PRO A 76 -7.17 -3.35 -12.83
CA PRO A 76 -7.03 -4.14 -14.04
C PRO A 76 -7.21 -5.63 -13.77
N ALA A 77 -7.46 -6.42 -14.82
CA ALA A 77 -7.70 -7.84 -14.71
C ALA A 77 -6.43 -8.61 -14.30
N VAL A 78 -6.62 -9.64 -13.47
CA VAL A 78 -5.61 -10.68 -13.28
C VAL A 78 -5.73 -11.66 -14.45
N ILE A 79 -4.69 -11.71 -15.30
CA ILE A 79 -4.65 -12.54 -16.50
C ILE A 79 -4.18 -13.96 -16.15
N HIS A 80 -3.15 -14.05 -15.32
CA HIS A 80 -2.52 -15.32 -14.96
C HIS A 80 -1.90 -15.23 -13.57
N HIS A 81 -1.78 -16.38 -12.94
CA HIS A 81 -1.07 -16.55 -11.68
C HIS A 81 -0.49 -17.95 -11.58
N GLU A 82 0.74 -18.01 -11.12
CA GLU A 82 1.41 -19.25 -10.68
C GLU A 82 2.39 -18.90 -9.54
N PRO A 83 2.94 -19.88 -8.80
CA PRO A 83 3.88 -19.60 -7.73
C PRO A 83 5.04 -18.70 -8.20
N GLY A 84 5.23 -17.59 -7.49
CA GLY A 84 6.26 -16.58 -7.78
C GLY A 84 5.94 -15.63 -8.94
N ALA A 85 4.73 -15.67 -9.53
CA ALA A 85 4.34 -14.74 -10.59
C ALA A 85 2.85 -14.38 -10.54
N LEU A 86 2.54 -13.10 -10.64
CA LEU A 86 1.20 -12.55 -10.85
C LEU A 86 1.23 -11.69 -12.12
N VAL A 87 0.29 -11.95 -13.06
CA VAL A 87 0.18 -11.20 -14.31
C VAL A 87 -1.13 -10.44 -14.33
N ILE A 88 -1.03 -9.13 -14.54
CA ILE A 88 -2.16 -8.21 -14.62
C ILE A 88 -2.16 -7.48 -15.97
N ASP A 89 -3.34 -7.11 -16.46
CA ASP A 89 -3.48 -6.30 -17.66
C ASP A 89 -2.73 -4.98 -17.51
N PHE A 90 -2.05 -4.57 -18.58
CA PHE A 90 -1.40 -3.27 -18.62
C PHE A 90 -2.44 -2.16 -18.83
N VAL A 91 -2.43 -1.16 -17.98
CA VAL A 91 -3.25 0.05 -18.15
C VAL A 91 -2.44 1.10 -18.90
N GLU A 92 -2.89 1.49 -20.08
CA GLU A 92 -2.34 2.65 -20.78
C GLU A 92 -2.71 3.92 -20.04
N GLY A 93 -1.75 4.51 -19.36
CA GLY A 93 -2.00 5.67 -18.51
C GLY A 93 -0.72 6.13 -17.81
N ARG A 94 -0.87 7.08 -16.93
CA ARG A 94 0.22 7.55 -16.08
C ARG A 94 -0.09 7.32 -14.60
N THR A 95 0.91 7.00 -13.83
CA THR A 95 0.83 7.01 -12.37
C THR A 95 0.69 8.44 -11.86
N MET A 96 -0.09 8.62 -10.81
CA MET A 96 -0.23 9.92 -10.17
C MET A 96 0.99 10.24 -9.31
N THR A 97 1.25 11.52 -9.18
CA THR A 97 2.20 12.07 -8.20
C THR A 97 1.44 12.69 -7.03
N ALA A 98 2.14 12.96 -5.92
CA ALA A 98 1.56 13.71 -4.81
C ALA A 98 1.06 15.10 -5.26
N GLN A 99 1.76 15.74 -6.20
CA GLN A 99 1.34 17.03 -6.75
C GLN A 99 0.05 16.93 -7.56
N ASP A 100 -0.14 15.86 -8.35
CA ASP A 100 -1.38 15.64 -9.08
C ASP A 100 -2.57 15.46 -8.13
N LEU A 101 -2.41 14.65 -7.09
CA LEU A 101 -3.49 14.34 -6.14
C LEU A 101 -3.79 15.48 -5.14
N ARG A 102 -3.05 16.60 -5.16
CA ARG A 102 -3.41 17.84 -4.47
C ARG A 102 -4.41 18.68 -5.29
N ASP A 103 -4.55 18.40 -6.58
CA ASP A 103 -5.63 18.95 -7.37
C ASP A 103 -6.97 18.39 -6.88
N GLN A 104 -7.96 19.29 -6.66
CA GLN A 104 -9.22 18.90 -6.05
C GLN A 104 -10.00 17.87 -6.87
N ASP A 105 -10.04 18.04 -8.20
CA ASP A 105 -10.80 17.14 -9.09
C ASP A 105 -10.18 15.73 -9.11
N LEU A 106 -8.84 15.64 -9.08
CA LEU A 106 -8.13 14.37 -9.01
C LEU A 106 -8.22 13.72 -7.62
N LEU A 107 -8.21 14.52 -6.56
CA LEU A 107 -8.43 14.05 -5.19
C LEU A 107 -9.85 13.48 -5.02
N GLU A 108 -10.86 14.13 -5.60
CA GLU A 108 -12.24 13.63 -5.61
C GLU A 108 -12.36 12.28 -6.32
N GLN A 109 -11.71 12.13 -7.48
CA GLN A 109 -11.69 10.86 -8.20
C GLN A 109 -10.98 9.77 -7.41
N ALA A 110 -9.84 10.08 -6.78
CA ALA A 110 -9.09 9.14 -5.95
C ALA A 110 -9.90 8.70 -4.73
N LEU A 111 -10.54 9.65 -4.03
CA LEU A 111 -11.40 9.34 -2.89
C LEU A 111 -12.61 8.49 -3.30
N ALA A 112 -13.27 8.84 -4.40
CA ALA A 112 -14.40 8.06 -4.92
C ALA A 112 -13.99 6.62 -5.25
N LEU A 113 -12.78 6.41 -5.80
CA LEU A 113 -12.23 5.09 -6.07
C LEU A 113 -11.95 4.29 -4.78
N VAL A 114 -11.39 4.95 -3.75
CA VAL A 114 -11.15 4.33 -2.43
C VAL A 114 -12.48 3.96 -1.76
N MET A 115 -13.46 4.85 -1.75
CA MET A 115 -14.80 4.58 -1.21
C MET A 115 -15.46 3.39 -1.94
N HIS A 116 -15.33 3.34 -3.26
CA HIS A 116 -15.81 2.23 -4.08
C HIS A 116 -15.12 0.93 -3.70
N ALA A 117 -13.79 0.95 -3.57
CA ALA A 117 -13.00 -0.21 -3.14
C ALA A 117 -13.47 -0.74 -1.78
N HIS A 118 -13.57 0.12 -0.76
CA HIS A 118 -14.00 -0.26 0.59
C HIS A 118 -15.40 -0.88 0.63
N ARG A 119 -16.33 -0.39 -0.21
CA ARG A 119 -17.72 -0.84 -0.24
C ARG A 119 -17.91 -2.13 -1.04
N ASP A 120 -17.25 -2.24 -2.20
CA ASP A 120 -17.61 -3.24 -3.20
C ASP A 120 -16.64 -4.41 -3.29
N ILE A 121 -15.34 -4.23 -3.01
CA ILE A 121 -14.39 -5.35 -2.97
C ILE A 121 -14.81 -6.48 -2.02
N PRO A 122 -15.32 -6.21 -0.78
CA PRO A 122 -15.79 -7.27 0.12
C PRO A 122 -16.81 -8.23 -0.49
N ARG A 123 -17.62 -7.76 -1.44
CA ARG A 123 -18.66 -8.57 -2.13
C ARG A 123 -18.08 -9.58 -3.11
N HIS A 124 -16.83 -9.38 -3.53
CA HIS A 124 -16.13 -10.20 -4.51
C HIS A 124 -14.99 -11.03 -3.92
N LEU A 125 -14.63 -10.80 -2.65
CA LEU A 125 -13.61 -11.59 -1.97
C LEU A 125 -14.02 -13.05 -1.85
N ARG A 126 -13.09 -13.96 -2.13
CA ARG A 126 -13.27 -15.40 -2.00
C ARG A 126 -12.11 -16.02 -1.23
N GLY A 127 -12.45 -16.88 -0.27
CA GLY A 127 -11.48 -17.52 0.62
C GLY A 127 -11.05 -16.65 1.78
N PRO A 128 -9.99 -17.04 2.49
CA PRO A 128 -9.46 -16.28 3.62
C PRO A 128 -8.83 -14.97 3.13
N ALA A 129 -8.95 -13.93 3.93
CA ALA A 129 -8.32 -12.65 3.72
C ALA A 129 -7.67 -12.16 5.02
N LEU A 130 -6.54 -11.48 4.91
CA LEU A 130 -5.77 -11.02 6.07
C LEU A 130 -6.47 -9.85 6.76
N THR A 131 -6.17 -9.67 8.03
CA THR A 131 -6.47 -8.46 8.78
C THR A 131 -5.21 -7.60 8.80
N PHE A 132 -5.35 -6.33 8.48
CA PHE A 132 -4.30 -5.34 8.61
C PHE A 132 -4.63 -4.43 9.79
N TRP A 133 -3.93 -4.65 10.91
CA TRP A 133 -4.02 -3.79 12.09
C TRP A 133 -2.68 -3.14 12.36
N VAL A 134 -2.55 -1.86 12.04
CA VAL A 134 -1.29 -1.12 12.06
C VAL A 134 -0.52 -1.27 13.36
N PHE A 135 -1.20 -1.30 14.50
CA PHE A 135 -0.53 -1.41 15.81
C PHE A 135 0.04 -2.82 16.06
N GLN A 136 -0.58 -3.86 15.50
CA GLN A 136 0.02 -5.19 15.51
C GLN A 136 1.23 -5.25 14.57
N VAL A 137 1.16 -4.63 13.39
CA VAL A 137 2.30 -4.53 12.46
C VAL A 137 3.48 -3.80 13.11
N VAL A 138 3.23 -2.70 13.81
CA VAL A 138 4.25 -1.93 14.56
C VAL A 138 4.92 -2.80 15.64
N ARG A 139 4.14 -3.59 16.41
CA ARG A 139 4.68 -4.52 17.41
C ARG A 139 5.54 -5.63 16.77
N ASP A 140 5.10 -6.16 15.64
CA ASP A 140 5.82 -7.18 14.89
C ASP A 140 7.15 -6.65 14.32
N TYR A 141 7.13 -5.45 13.74
CA TYR A 141 8.35 -4.76 13.30
C TYR A 141 9.30 -4.48 14.46
N ALA A 142 8.81 -4.10 15.64
CA ALA A 142 9.64 -3.89 16.81
C ALA A 142 10.38 -5.18 17.22
N ASN A 143 9.67 -6.33 17.23
CA ASN A 143 10.29 -7.64 17.49
C ASN A 143 11.34 -7.98 16.43
N THR A 144 11.03 -7.79 15.14
CA THR A 144 11.96 -8.00 14.03
C THR A 144 13.24 -7.15 14.17
N LEU A 145 13.09 -5.88 14.57
CA LEU A 145 14.21 -4.96 14.77
C LEU A 145 15.04 -5.34 16.02
N GLU A 146 14.39 -5.85 17.07
CA GLU A 146 15.07 -6.35 18.25
C GLU A 146 15.90 -7.60 17.94
N ASP A 147 15.28 -8.61 17.29
CA ASP A 147 15.92 -9.87 16.90
C ASP A 147 17.05 -9.64 15.89
N GLY A 148 16.87 -8.71 14.96
CA GLY A 148 17.86 -8.33 13.95
C GLY A 148 18.99 -7.43 14.45
N ASN A 149 19.08 -7.14 15.76
CA ASN A 149 20.05 -6.20 16.35
C ASN A 149 20.14 -4.86 15.62
N SER A 150 18.99 -4.31 15.20
CA SER A 150 18.91 -3.03 14.50
C SER A 150 19.53 -1.89 15.31
N ARG A 151 20.13 -0.92 14.61
CA ARG A 151 20.60 0.34 15.22
C ARG A 151 19.48 1.14 15.90
N HIS A 152 18.23 0.84 15.59
CA HIS A 152 17.04 1.52 16.12
C HIS A 152 16.53 0.93 17.45
N ARG A 153 17.10 -0.17 17.96
CA ARG A 153 16.71 -0.80 19.25
C ARG A 153 16.53 0.18 20.39
N PRO A 154 17.43 1.16 20.61
CA PRO A 154 17.27 2.11 21.74
C PRO A 154 15.99 2.95 21.69
N ALA A 155 15.38 3.11 20.50
CA ALA A 155 14.16 3.91 20.33
C ALA A 155 12.87 3.07 20.43
N LEU A 156 12.94 1.72 20.35
CA LEU A 156 11.76 0.87 20.19
C LEU A 156 10.77 0.98 21.35
N SER A 157 11.24 1.02 22.59
CA SER A 157 10.34 1.14 23.75
C SER A 157 9.54 2.45 23.74
N GLY A 158 10.16 3.55 23.32
CA GLY A 158 9.49 4.83 23.16
C GLY A 158 8.44 4.79 22.03
N LEU A 159 8.81 4.24 20.87
CA LEU A 159 7.90 4.10 19.72
C LEU A 159 6.71 3.21 20.04
N LEU A 160 6.92 2.11 20.77
CA LEU A 160 5.82 1.22 21.22
C LEU A 160 4.89 1.90 22.21
N SER A 161 5.41 2.68 23.17
CA SER A 161 4.59 3.45 24.10
C SER A 161 3.76 4.51 23.38
N GLU A 162 4.35 5.21 22.42
CA GLU A 162 3.63 6.16 21.55
C GLU A 162 2.55 5.44 20.73
N ALA A 163 2.84 4.26 20.18
CA ALA A 163 1.87 3.45 19.43
C ALA A 163 0.67 3.02 20.29
N GLU A 164 0.90 2.64 21.57
CA GLU A 164 -0.19 2.31 22.50
C GLU A 164 -1.09 3.52 22.79
N ASP A 165 -0.51 4.72 22.94
CA ASP A 165 -1.29 5.94 23.10
C ASP A 165 -2.15 6.24 21.87
N LEU A 166 -1.58 6.09 20.67
CA LEU A 166 -2.30 6.24 19.40
C LEU A 166 -3.43 5.19 19.27
N GLU A 167 -3.17 3.92 19.61
CA GLU A 167 -4.17 2.86 19.57
C GLU A 167 -5.36 3.16 20.50
N ARG A 168 -5.09 3.64 21.70
CA ARG A 168 -6.14 4.11 22.64
C ARG A 168 -6.92 5.30 22.07
N ALA A 169 -6.24 6.23 21.41
CA ALA A 169 -6.88 7.40 20.80
C ALA A 169 -7.76 7.02 19.60
N VAL A 170 -7.36 6.04 18.78
CA VAL A 170 -8.18 5.51 17.67
C VAL A 170 -9.47 4.86 18.20
N GLY A 171 -9.39 4.07 19.26
CA GLY A 171 -10.53 3.42 19.88
C GLY A 171 -11.21 2.39 18.97
N ARG A 172 -12.56 2.32 19.02
CA ARG A 172 -13.34 1.37 18.20
C ARG A 172 -13.32 1.78 16.74
N ILE A 173 -13.23 0.78 15.85
CA ILE A 173 -13.20 1.00 14.41
C ILE A 173 -14.39 0.28 13.74
N ASP A 174 -14.86 0.85 12.63
CA ASP A 174 -15.62 0.14 11.62
C ASP A 174 -14.63 -0.54 10.69
N MET A 175 -14.93 -1.76 10.27
CA MET A 175 -14.03 -2.52 9.41
C MET A 175 -14.42 -2.39 7.95
N VAL A 176 -13.43 -2.09 7.12
CA VAL A 176 -13.49 -2.17 5.66
C VAL A 176 -12.40 -3.13 5.15
N PHE A 177 -12.49 -3.56 3.90
CA PHE A 177 -11.35 -4.18 3.25
C PHE A 177 -10.53 -3.07 2.59
N GLY A 178 -9.47 -2.65 3.27
CA GLY A 178 -8.60 -1.55 2.90
C GLY A 178 -7.51 -1.97 1.92
N HIS A 179 -6.95 -1.00 1.24
CA HIS A 179 -5.74 -1.14 0.43
C HIS A 179 -4.48 -1.19 1.29
N ASN A 180 -4.44 -0.35 2.32
CA ASN A 180 -3.40 -0.20 3.33
C ASN A 180 -2.02 0.25 2.79
N ASP A 181 -1.99 0.73 1.53
CA ASP A 181 -0.79 1.28 0.90
C ASP A 181 -1.15 2.31 -0.19
N LEU A 182 -1.92 3.33 0.16
CA LEU A 182 -2.38 4.37 -0.76
C LEU A 182 -1.27 5.40 -1.05
N LEU A 183 -0.23 4.93 -1.75
CA LEU A 183 0.79 5.79 -2.33
C LEU A 183 0.26 6.44 -3.62
N PRO A 184 0.66 7.68 -3.96
CA PRO A 184 0.27 8.31 -5.23
C PRO A 184 0.55 7.45 -6.45
N GLY A 185 1.69 6.75 -6.48
CA GLY A 185 2.09 5.86 -7.58
C GLY A 185 1.19 4.63 -7.77
N ASN A 186 0.33 4.30 -6.79
CA ASN A 186 -0.64 3.21 -6.90
C ASN A 186 -1.96 3.64 -7.57
N PHE A 187 -2.13 4.94 -7.83
CA PHE A 187 -3.21 5.48 -8.64
C PHE A 187 -2.74 5.68 -10.08
N LEU A 188 -3.42 5.05 -11.03
CA LEU A 188 -3.20 5.21 -12.47
C LEU A 188 -4.36 5.97 -13.09
N HIS A 189 -4.10 6.92 -14.00
CA HIS A 189 -5.13 7.61 -14.76
C HIS A 189 -4.95 7.34 -16.26
N ASP A 190 -5.95 6.74 -16.89
CA ASP A 190 -5.92 6.32 -18.30
C ASP A 190 -6.45 7.38 -19.29
N GLY A 191 -6.65 8.61 -18.79
CA GLY A 191 -7.28 9.70 -19.55
C GLY A 191 -8.81 9.76 -19.42
N LYS A 192 -9.44 8.74 -18.85
CA LYS A 192 -10.91 8.67 -18.66
C LYS A 192 -11.29 8.42 -17.20
N ARG A 193 -10.54 7.61 -16.49
CA ARG A 193 -10.78 7.26 -15.08
C ARG A 193 -9.50 6.93 -14.34
N MET A 194 -9.61 6.85 -13.03
CA MET A 194 -8.56 6.28 -12.18
C MET A 194 -8.74 4.78 -11.98
N TRP A 195 -7.59 4.13 -11.77
CA TRP A 195 -7.42 2.73 -11.39
C TRP A 195 -6.56 2.68 -10.14
N LEU A 196 -6.79 1.68 -9.30
CA LEU A 196 -5.96 1.41 -8.12
C LEU A 196 -5.26 0.07 -8.31
N ILE A 197 -3.96 0.03 -8.04
CA ILE A 197 -3.10 -1.14 -8.21
C ILE A 197 -2.30 -1.41 -6.95
N ASP A 198 -1.64 -2.55 -6.88
CA ASP A 198 -0.72 -2.96 -5.80
C ASP A 198 -1.41 -3.29 -4.47
N TRP A 199 -2.03 -4.47 -4.43
CA TRP A 199 -2.81 -4.97 -3.30
C TRP A 199 -1.98 -5.80 -2.30
N ASP A 200 -0.68 -5.59 -2.21
CA ASP A 200 0.23 -6.35 -1.36
C ASP A 200 -0.19 -6.34 0.12
N TYR A 201 -0.62 -5.18 0.60
CA TYR A 201 -1.02 -4.97 2.00
C TYR A 201 -2.54 -5.02 2.22
N ALA A 202 -3.31 -5.41 1.20
CA ALA A 202 -4.76 -5.44 1.31
C ALA A 202 -5.24 -6.31 2.48
N GLY A 203 -6.25 -5.84 3.20
CA GLY A 203 -6.77 -6.56 4.34
C GLY A 203 -7.88 -5.84 5.08
N TRP A 204 -8.53 -6.55 5.98
CA TRP A 204 -9.55 -6.00 6.85
C TRP A 204 -8.94 -5.06 7.89
N GLY A 205 -9.37 -3.82 7.94
CA GLY A 205 -8.84 -2.82 8.85
C GLY A 205 -9.72 -1.57 8.93
N SER A 206 -9.16 -0.51 9.50
CA SER A 206 -9.85 0.77 9.66
C SER A 206 -9.80 1.61 8.38
N PRO A 207 -10.90 2.19 7.92
CA PRO A 207 -10.86 3.15 6.82
C PRO A 207 -9.99 4.38 7.14
N LEU A 208 -9.85 4.72 8.42
CA LEU A 208 -9.01 5.84 8.83
C LEU A 208 -7.51 5.60 8.53
N PHE A 209 -7.08 4.32 8.40
CA PHE A 209 -5.70 4.00 8.03
C PHE A 209 -5.45 4.38 6.57
N ASP A 210 -6.33 3.98 5.66
CA ASP A 210 -6.24 4.35 4.24
C ASP A 210 -6.35 5.87 4.06
N LEU A 211 -7.31 6.52 4.71
CA LEU A 211 -7.48 7.97 4.60
C LEU A 211 -6.28 8.73 5.19
N GLY A 212 -5.78 8.32 6.35
CA GLY A 212 -4.64 8.95 7.01
C GLY A 212 -3.32 8.72 6.25
N GLY A 213 -3.11 7.51 5.76
CA GLY A 213 -1.95 7.16 4.92
C GLY A 213 -1.96 7.93 3.60
N MET A 214 -3.11 7.95 2.91
CA MET A 214 -3.30 8.71 1.67
C MET A 214 -3.01 10.20 1.88
N ALA A 215 -3.57 10.82 2.92
CA ALA A 215 -3.35 12.23 3.22
C ALA A 215 -1.89 12.54 3.56
N ALA A 216 -1.22 11.66 4.31
CA ALA A 216 0.20 11.81 4.63
C ALA A 216 1.09 11.70 3.38
N ASN A 217 0.84 10.69 2.53
CA ASN A 217 1.61 10.43 1.32
C ASN A 217 1.44 11.51 0.24
N ILE A 218 0.26 12.12 0.16
CA ILE A 218 -0.03 13.24 -0.75
C ILE A 218 0.47 14.57 -0.17
N GLY A 219 0.51 14.69 1.16
CA GLY A 219 0.79 15.93 1.88
C GLY A 219 -0.37 16.91 1.79
N LEU A 220 -1.58 16.41 2.10
CA LEU A 220 -2.80 17.24 2.15
C LEU A 220 -2.70 18.27 3.28
N ASP A 221 -3.27 19.44 3.05
CA ASP A 221 -3.45 20.46 4.08
C ASP A 221 -4.72 20.22 4.92
N ASN A 222 -4.90 21.00 5.96
CA ASN A 222 -6.03 20.83 6.88
C ASN A 222 -7.40 21.01 6.19
N ALA A 223 -7.52 21.87 5.19
CA ALA A 223 -8.78 22.10 4.47
C ALA A 223 -9.11 20.90 3.59
N GLN A 224 -8.09 20.33 2.93
CA GLN A 224 -8.23 19.13 2.13
C GLN A 224 -8.54 17.89 2.99
N GLU A 225 -7.94 17.78 4.17
CA GLU A 225 -8.25 16.70 5.12
C GLU A 225 -9.67 16.82 5.68
N ASP A 226 -10.14 18.04 5.99
CA ASP A 226 -11.52 18.28 6.43
C ASP A 226 -12.52 17.86 5.34
N TRP A 227 -12.26 18.27 4.11
CA TRP A 227 -13.04 17.86 2.96
C TRP A 227 -13.02 16.33 2.76
N LEU A 228 -11.83 15.70 2.82
CA LEU A 228 -11.63 14.25 2.66
C LEU A 228 -12.50 13.47 3.65
N LEU A 229 -12.43 13.83 4.93
CA LEU A 229 -13.22 13.19 5.98
C LEU A 229 -14.72 13.45 5.79
N GLY A 230 -15.10 14.69 5.51
CA GLY A 230 -16.49 15.07 5.25
C GLY A 230 -17.09 14.31 4.08
N ALA A 231 -16.36 14.19 2.99
CA ALA A 231 -16.80 13.48 1.79
C ALA A 231 -16.88 11.97 2.01
N TYR A 232 -15.89 11.38 2.74
CA TYR A 232 -15.90 9.95 3.03
C TYR A 232 -17.04 9.53 3.97
N PHE A 233 -17.26 10.27 5.08
CA PHE A 233 -18.26 9.91 6.09
C PHE A 233 -19.65 10.52 5.81
N GLY A 234 -19.78 11.37 4.79
CA GLY A 234 -21.05 12.00 4.41
C GLY A 234 -21.54 13.06 5.39
N GLN A 235 -20.68 13.54 6.29
CA GLN A 235 -20.97 14.56 7.30
C GLN A 235 -19.69 15.30 7.70
N ALA A 236 -19.82 16.54 8.15
CA ALA A 236 -18.67 17.28 8.67
C ALA A 236 -18.01 16.52 9.84
N PRO A 237 -16.68 16.40 9.85
CA PRO A 237 -15.98 15.69 10.91
C PRO A 237 -16.10 16.44 12.24
N ASP A 238 -16.51 15.73 13.29
CA ASP A 238 -16.52 16.23 14.64
C ASP A 238 -15.14 16.08 15.34
N ALA A 239 -15.04 16.58 16.54
CA ALA A 239 -13.80 16.54 17.33
C ALA A 239 -13.32 15.10 17.62
N ASP A 240 -14.26 14.13 17.78
CA ASP A 240 -13.91 12.73 18.01
C ASP A 240 -13.34 12.07 16.75
N LEU A 241 -13.98 12.30 15.60
CA LEU A 241 -13.48 11.81 14.32
C LEU A 241 -12.09 12.38 14.00
N TRP A 242 -11.90 13.69 14.22
CA TRP A 242 -10.59 14.33 14.06
C TRP A 242 -9.51 13.73 14.99
N ARG A 243 -9.81 13.50 16.25
CA ARG A 243 -8.89 12.88 17.21
C ARG A 243 -8.47 11.48 16.72
N ARG A 244 -9.42 10.65 16.34
CA ARG A 244 -9.20 9.28 15.85
C ARG A 244 -8.43 9.27 14.54
N TYR A 245 -8.78 10.14 13.62
CA TYR A 245 -8.12 10.27 12.32
C TYR A 245 -6.65 10.69 12.49
N ARG A 246 -6.37 11.74 13.28
CA ARG A 246 -5.00 12.19 13.53
C ARG A 246 -4.15 11.10 14.17
N ALA A 247 -4.70 10.37 15.12
CA ALA A 247 -4.03 9.23 15.73
C ALA A 247 -3.70 8.14 14.70
N MET A 248 -4.63 7.82 13.80
CA MET A 248 -4.42 6.82 12.76
C MET A 248 -3.42 7.30 11.69
N LYS A 249 -3.46 8.58 11.31
CA LYS A 249 -2.49 9.19 10.40
C LYS A 249 -1.06 9.12 10.98
N ALA A 250 -0.92 9.41 12.28
CA ALA A 250 0.36 9.25 12.97
C ALA A 250 0.82 7.77 13.00
N ALA A 251 -0.10 6.84 13.25
CA ALA A 251 0.20 5.41 13.24
C ALA A 251 0.61 4.91 11.83
N ALA A 252 0.01 5.44 10.77
CA ALA A 252 0.41 5.14 9.40
C ALA A 252 1.85 5.61 9.11
N ALA A 253 2.20 6.82 9.50
CA ALA A 253 3.56 7.35 9.37
C ALA A 253 4.57 6.56 10.23
N LEU A 254 4.18 6.12 11.45
CA LEU A 254 5.01 5.26 12.28
C LEU A 254 5.27 3.90 11.62
N ARG A 255 4.22 3.28 11.06
CA ARG A 255 4.35 2.00 10.34
C ARG A 255 5.34 2.13 9.19
N GLU A 256 5.24 3.18 8.39
CA GLU A 256 6.14 3.40 7.26
C GLU A 256 7.59 3.64 7.72
N THR A 257 7.77 4.40 8.79
CA THR A 257 9.08 4.59 9.43
C THR A 257 9.68 3.23 9.87
N MET A 258 8.90 2.40 10.55
CA MET A 258 9.40 1.10 11.05
C MET A 258 9.57 0.08 9.93
N TRP A 259 8.74 0.13 8.88
CA TRP A 259 8.94 -0.64 7.65
C TRP A 259 10.33 -0.36 7.05
N SER A 260 10.67 0.90 6.92
CA SER A 260 11.97 1.32 6.42
C SER A 260 13.12 0.88 7.33
N MET A 261 12.96 0.97 8.66
CA MET A 261 13.95 0.44 9.62
C MET A 261 14.18 -1.07 9.45
N VAL A 262 13.11 -1.84 9.17
CA VAL A 262 13.20 -3.28 8.88
C VAL A 262 13.92 -3.51 7.54
N GLN A 263 13.64 -2.70 6.52
CA GLN A 263 14.33 -2.77 5.23
C GLN A 263 15.84 -2.51 5.35
N GLU A 264 16.29 -1.67 6.29
CA GLU A 264 17.72 -1.43 6.51
C GLU A 264 18.49 -2.72 6.85
N ILE A 265 17.83 -3.74 7.39
CA ILE A 265 18.46 -5.00 7.81
C ILE A 265 18.06 -6.21 6.96
N HIS A 266 16.96 -6.12 6.20
CA HIS A 266 16.44 -7.26 5.42
C HIS A 266 16.55 -7.07 3.91
N SER A 267 16.52 -5.83 3.40
CA SER A 267 16.55 -5.59 1.96
C SER A 267 17.92 -5.84 1.35
N GLN A 268 17.92 -6.40 0.14
CA GLN A 268 19.10 -6.56 -0.71
C GLN A 268 19.10 -5.58 -1.88
N LEU A 269 18.09 -4.68 -1.96
CA LEU A 269 17.99 -3.69 -3.00
C LEU A 269 18.96 -2.54 -2.73
N ASP A 270 19.56 -1.99 -3.80
CA ASP A 270 20.40 -0.78 -3.74
C ASP A 270 19.48 0.46 -3.62
N PHE A 271 19.06 0.74 -2.39
CA PHE A 271 18.21 1.86 -2.04
C PHE A 271 18.64 2.45 -0.69
N ASP A 272 18.66 3.78 -0.57
CA ASP A 272 19.04 4.45 0.68
C ASP A 272 17.90 4.44 1.71
N TYR A 273 17.67 3.27 2.31
CA TYR A 273 16.68 3.12 3.39
C TYR A 273 16.98 3.99 4.61
N LYS A 274 18.25 4.39 4.84
CA LYS A 274 18.58 5.25 5.99
C LYS A 274 18.07 6.67 5.79
N ALA A 275 18.23 7.22 4.58
CA ALA A 275 17.66 8.51 4.23
C ALA A 275 16.13 8.45 4.27
N TYR A 276 15.54 7.41 3.74
CA TYR A 276 14.09 7.16 3.77
C TYR A 276 13.55 7.07 5.19
N THR A 277 14.23 6.31 6.09
CA THR A 277 13.88 6.23 7.52
C THR A 277 13.90 7.61 8.17
N ALA A 278 14.92 8.43 7.89
CA ALA A 278 15.03 9.76 8.49
C ALA A 278 13.88 10.69 8.05
N GLU A 279 13.50 10.65 6.77
CA GLU A 279 12.38 11.42 6.22
C GLU A 279 11.04 11.02 6.85
N TYR A 280 10.76 9.71 6.90
CA TYR A 280 9.50 9.23 7.47
C TYR A 280 9.44 9.36 9.00
N LEU A 281 10.58 9.32 9.70
CA LEU A 281 10.63 9.63 11.13
C LEU A 281 10.25 11.10 11.39
N ASP A 282 10.70 12.04 10.55
CA ASP A 282 10.29 13.44 10.63
C ASP A 282 8.78 13.60 10.35
N THR A 283 8.28 12.94 9.33
CA THR A 283 6.84 12.87 8.99
C THR A 283 6.02 12.33 10.17
N TYR A 284 6.47 11.24 10.78
CA TYR A 284 5.83 10.67 11.96
C TYR A 284 5.82 11.66 13.14
N ARG A 285 6.96 12.31 13.43
CA ARG A 285 7.05 13.29 14.53
C ARG A 285 6.11 14.48 14.35
N LYS A 286 5.96 14.97 13.13
CA LYS A 286 5.00 16.02 12.77
C LYS A 286 3.56 15.56 12.98
N ALA A 287 3.23 14.36 12.50
CA ALA A 287 1.90 13.77 12.67
C ALA A 287 1.56 13.51 14.13
N LEU A 288 2.51 13.01 14.94
CA LEU A 288 2.35 12.78 16.37
C LEU A 288 2.12 14.11 17.13
N ALA A 289 2.84 15.17 16.79
CA ALA A 289 2.64 16.48 17.40
C ALA A 289 1.23 17.03 17.14
N ALA A 290 0.63 16.73 15.98
CA ALA A 290 -0.73 17.15 15.63
C ALA A 290 -1.85 16.36 16.36
N THR A 291 -1.51 15.30 17.10
CA THR A 291 -2.49 14.55 17.93
C THR A 291 -2.72 15.15 19.30
N ARG A 292 -1.88 16.10 19.72
CA ARG A 292 -1.90 16.77 21.03
C ARG A 292 -2.70 18.11 20.96
#